data_045c446f8edc965cd457714544cce42f
#
_entry.id   045c446f8edc965cd457714544cce42f
#
_cell.length_a   1.000
_cell.length_b   1.000
_cell.length_c   1.000
_cell.angle_alpha   90.00
_cell.angle_beta   90.00
_cell.angle_gamma   90.00
#
_symmetry.space_group_name_H-M   'P 1'
#
loop_
_entity.id
_entity.type
_entity.pdbx_description
1 polymer ?
#
loop_
_entity_poly.entity_id
_entity_poly.type
_entity_poly.pdbx_seq_one_letter_code
_entity_poly.pdbx_strand_id
1 'polypeptide(L)'
;MIEEIALSRGHEIVGIIDPTLVIGDCALVIDFDSEAFRSADVAIEFTTPLTAKDNVLRAWAHGVPVVCGSTGWKPEELKVESLELKEVEGKKLIVDSKTGKTMLVWSSNFSVGVNIFFEMNKWLAEQMSRQPQYTPSITETHHIHKLDKPSGTAKTLAEQIGTEVAIESIREGEVPGTHEVKWDSEEDTIIITHIAKGRRGFALGAVLAAEALNR
;
A
#
# COMPACT_ATOMS: atom_id res chain seq x y z
N MET A 1 12.64 0.58 10.26
CA MET A 1 11.55 -0.43 10.33
C MET A 1 11.53 -1.35 9.11
N ILE A 2 11.44 -0.85 7.85
CA ILE A 2 11.56 -1.71 6.63
C ILE A 2 12.92 -2.39 6.61
N GLU A 3 14.02 -1.64 6.77
CA GLU A 3 15.38 -2.14 6.88
C GLU A 3 15.52 -3.27 7.92
N GLU A 4 15.08 -3.02 9.15
CA GLU A 4 15.12 -4.01 10.24
C GLU A 4 14.38 -5.31 9.88
N ILE A 5 13.21 -5.19 9.23
CA ILE A 5 12.43 -6.35 8.81
C ILE A 5 13.14 -7.08 7.69
N ALA A 6 13.66 -6.38 6.68
CA ALA A 6 14.38 -6.98 5.57
C ALA A 6 15.62 -7.74 6.07
N LEU A 7 16.44 -7.12 6.92
CA LEU A 7 17.60 -7.78 7.54
C LEU A 7 17.21 -9.03 8.35
N SER A 8 16.12 -8.95 9.15
CA SER A 8 15.65 -10.10 9.93
C SER A 8 15.14 -11.27 9.07
N ARG A 9 14.85 -11.01 7.80
CA ARG A 9 14.39 -11.98 6.80
C ARG A 9 15.54 -12.48 5.90
N GLY A 10 16.77 -12.04 6.15
CA GLY A 10 17.96 -12.48 5.44
C GLY A 10 18.29 -11.70 4.16
N HIS A 11 17.66 -10.53 3.97
CA HIS A 11 17.99 -9.62 2.86
C HIS A 11 19.17 -8.73 3.22
N GLU A 12 19.91 -8.33 2.20
CA GLU A 12 20.95 -7.32 2.28
C GLU A 12 20.39 -5.95 1.91
N ILE A 13 20.77 -4.92 2.64
CA ILE A 13 20.45 -3.52 2.31
C ILE A 13 21.67 -2.94 1.60
N VAL A 14 21.56 -2.81 0.28
CA VAL A 14 22.66 -2.29 -0.55
C VAL A 14 22.74 -0.77 -0.54
N GLY A 15 21.67 -0.09 -0.13
CA GLY A 15 21.68 1.36 0.01
C GLY A 15 20.38 1.97 0.50
N ILE A 16 20.50 3.22 0.96
CA ILE A 16 19.40 4.07 1.39
C ILE A 16 19.49 5.39 0.64
N ILE A 17 18.40 5.82 0.01
CA ILE A 17 18.29 7.12 -0.64
C ILE A 17 17.35 7.98 0.20
N ASP A 18 17.90 8.94 0.91
CA ASP A 18 17.14 9.90 1.73
C ASP A 18 17.79 11.28 1.61
N PRO A 19 17.06 12.31 1.11
CA PRO A 19 17.60 13.63 0.91
C PRO A 19 17.94 14.36 2.23
N THR A 20 17.48 13.85 3.37
CA THR A 20 17.79 14.40 4.70
C THR A 20 19.09 13.84 5.28
N LEU A 21 19.62 12.76 4.70
CA LEU A 21 20.88 12.15 5.10
C LEU A 21 22.03 12.65 4.23
N VAL A 22 23.18 12.90 4.84
CA VAL A 22 24.39 13.32 4.12
C VAL A 22 25.17 12.08 3.70
N ILE A 23 25.55 12.02 2.42
CA ILE A 23 26.43 10.96 1.91
C ILE A 23 27.74 11.01 2.68
N GLY A 24 28.08 9.93 3.39
CA GLY A 24 29.28 9.84 4.24
C GLY A 24 28.99 9.71 5.73
N ASP A 25 27.81 10.11 6.21
CA ASP A 25 27.41 9.89 7.61
C ASP A 25 27.06 8.41 7.88
N CYS A 26 26.63 7.69 6.83
CA CYS A 26 26.43 6.27 6.85
C CYS A 26 26.90 5.66 5.53
N ALA A 27 27.61 4.55 5.58
CA ALA A 27 28.10 3.86 4.38
C ALA A 27 27.00 3.39 3.42
N LEU A 28 25.76 3.29 3.91
CA LEU A 28 24.58 2.89 3.12
C LEU A 28 23.87 4.07 2.44
N VAL A 29 24.23 5.32 2.68
CA VAL A 29 23.60 6.46 2.00
C VAL A 29 24.19 6.59 0.60
N ILE A 30 23.34 6.36 -0.41
CA ILE A 30 23.73 6.30 -1.83
C ILE A 30 22.81 7.20 -2.67
N ASP A 31 23.13 7.35 -3.94
CA ASP A 31 22.27 7.94 -4.96
C ASP A 31 21.77 6.90 -5.99
N PHE A 32 20.86 7.30 -6.86
CA PHE A 32 20.32 6.44 -7.91
C PHE A 32 21.37 6.04 -8.97
N ASP A 33 22.43 6.83 -9.14
CA ASP A 33 23.47 6.60 -10.15
C ASP A 33 24.61 5.73 -9.62
N SER A 34 24.58 5.36 -8.34
CA SER A 34 25.58 4.49 -7.72
C SER A 34 25.56 3.06 -8.27
N GLU A 35 26.69 2.39 -8.23
CA GLU A 35 26.79 0.97 -8.55
C GLU A 35 25.97 0.12 -7.58
N ALA A 36 25.94 0.49 -6.30
CA ALA A 36 25.16 -0.17 -5.28
C ALA A 36 23.66 -0.14 -5.63
N PHE A 37 23.11 0.99 -6.09
CA PHE A 37 21.72 1.06 -6.51
C PHE A 37 21.44 0.14 -7.71
N ARG A 38 22.32 0.14 -8.71
CA ARG A 38 22.17 -0.71 -9.91
C ARG A 38 22.24 -2.20 -9.62
N SER A 39 22.89 -2.59 -8.52
CA SER A 39 22.96 -3.99 -8.07
C SER A 39 21.73 -4.44 -7.27
N ALA A 40 20.82 -3.52 -6.92
CA ALA A 40 19.64 -3.85 -6.14
C ALA A 40 18.65 -4.71 -6.95
N ASP A 41 18.13 -5.76 -6.36
CA ASP A 41 17.06 -6.59 -6.93
C ASP A 41 15.73 -5.85 -6.96
N VAL A 42 15.44 -5.05 -5.92
CA VAL A 42 14.18 -4.31 -5.73
C VAL A 42 14.44 -3.04 -4.91
N ALA A 43 13.81 -1.94 -5.28
CA ALA A 43 13.73 -0.73 -4.46
C ALA A 43 12.38 -0.65 -3.73
N ILE A 44 12.39 -0.21 -2.47
CA ILE A 44 11.17 0.04 -1.68
C ILE A 44 11.04 1.55 -1.47
N GLU A 45 9.97 2.14 -2.01
CA GLU A 45 9.73 3.58 -2.08
C GLU A 45 8.57 3.98 -1.15
N PHE A 46 8.88 4.85 -0.16
CA PHE A 46 7.92 5.45 0.78
C PHE A 46 8.31 6.90 1.09
N THR A 47 8.41 7.72 0.05
CA THR A 47 8.78 9.13 0.20
C THR A 47 7.54 10.04 0.27
N THR A 48 7.33 10.87 -0.73
CA THR A 48 6.22 11.82 -0.76
C THR A 48 5.43 11.73 -2.08
N PRO A 49 4.17 12.19 -2.13
CA PRO A 49 3.41 12.26 -3.37
C PRO A 49 4.12 13.00 -4.51
N LEU A 50 4.92 14.00 -4.16
CA LEU A 50 5.61 14.86 -5.14
C LEU A 50 6.83 14.20 -5.77
N THR A 51 7.48 13.28 -5.06
CA THR A 51 8.76 12.68 -5.47
C THR A 51 8.62 11.23 -5.91
N ALA A 52 7.58 10.53 -5.47
CA ALA A 52 7.41 9.10 -5.70
C ALA A 52 7.45 8.71 -7.17
N LYS A 53 6.74 9.44 -8.03
CA LYS A 53 6.71 9.19 -9.47
C LYS A 53 8.10 9.29 -10.11
N ASP A 54 8.84 10.34 -9.79
CA ASP A 54 10.20 10.55 -10.32
C ASP A 54 11.17 9.50 -9.78
N ASN A 55 11.05 9.12 -8.51
CA ASN A 55 11.83 8.05 -7.91
C ASN A 55 11.60 6.70 -8.61
N VAL A 56 10.35 6.37 -8.92
CA VAL A 56 10.00 5.16 -9.69
C VAL A 56 10.64 5.19 -11.08
N LEU A 57 10.52 6.31 -11.81
CA LEU A 57 11.10 6.45 -13.15
C LEU A 57 12.63 6.37 -13.13
N ARG A 58 13.28 6.96 -12.13
CA ARG A 58 14.74 6.86 -11.95
C ARG A 58 15.19 5.44 -11.65
N ALA A 59 14.47 4.71 -10.79
CA ALA A 59 14.76 3.29 -10.52
C ALA A 59 14.64 2.45 -11.80
N TRP A 60 13.60 2.66 -12.60
CA TRP A 60 13.41 1.94 -13.87
C TRP A 60 14.47 2.26 -14.92
N ALA A 61 15.00 3.50 -14.95
CA ALA A 61 16.12 3.84 -15.82
C ALA A 61 17.36 2.97 -15.59
N HIS A 62 17.49 2.41 -14.38
CA HIS A 62 18.55 1.45 -14.02
C HIS A 62 18.07 -0.02 -14.00
N GLY A 63 16.84 -0.29 -14.46
CA GLY A 63 16.29 -1.65 -14.51
C GLY A 63 15.86 -2.22 -13.17
N VAL A 64 15.79 -1.39 -12.11
CA VAL A 64 15.42 -1.79 -10.74
C VAL A 64 13.90 -1.71 -10.57
N PRO A 65 13.20 -2.81 -10.28
CA PRO A 65 11.77 -2.79 -9.98
C PRO A 65 11.49 -2.16 -8.62
N VAL A 66 10.28 -1.64 -8.45
CA VAL A 66 9.91 -0.83 -7.28
C VAL A 66 8.67 -1.37 -6.58
N VAL A 67 8.70 -1.43 -5.26
CA VAL A 67 7.53 -1.52 -4.39
C VAL A 67 7.25 -0.12 -3.85
N CYS A 68 6.14 0.49 -4.24
CA CYS A 68 5.82 1.87 -3.87
C CYS A 68 4.57 1.96 -3.01
N GLY A 69 4.71 2.52 -1.81
CA GLY A 69 3.63 2.79 -0.86
C GLY A 69 3.30 4.28 -0.71
N SER A 70 3.98 5.15 -1.43
CA SER A 70 3.62 6.57 -1.47
C SER A 70 2.29 6.78 -2.18
N THR A 71 1.37 7.46 -1.52
CA THR A 71 0.02 7.78 -2.03
C THR A 71 -0.04 9.22 -2.53
N GLY A 72 -1.19 9.64 -3.12
CA GLY A 72 -1.38 10.99 -3.64
C GLY A 72 -0.94 11.19 -5.09
N TRP A 73 -0.52 10.12 -5.76
CA TRP A 73 -0.30 10.01 -7.20
C TRP A 73 -0.88 8.68 -7.70
N LYS A 74 -0.97 8.49 -9.01
CA LYS A 74 -1.57 7.29 -9.59
C LYS A 74 -0.60 6.62 -10.58
N PRO A 75 -0.41 5.29 -10.52
CA PRO A 75 0.42 4.56 -11.49
C PRO A 75 0.00 4.75 -12.95
N GLU A 76 -1.27 5.06 -13.22
CA GLU A 76 -1.81 5.38 -14.55
C GLU A 76 -1.18 6.64 -15.17
N GLU A 77 -0.53 7.47 -14.36
CA GLU A 77 0.21 8.65 -14.81
C GLU A 77 1.58 8.30 -15.44
N LEU A 78 2.03 7.05 -15.24
CA LEU A 78 3.28 6.54 -15.81
C LEU A 78 3.00 6.07 -17.25
N LYS A 79 3.26 6.93 -18.23
CA LYS A 79 3.08 6.64 -19.65
C LYS A 79 4.40 6.13 -20.24
N VAL A 80 4.59 4.82 -20.24
CA VAL A 80 5.74 4.17 -20.88
C VAL A 80 5.21 3.12 -21.85
N GLU A 81 5.56 3.22 -23.13
CA GLU A 81 4.98 2.43 -24.22
C GLU A 81 5.07 0.91 -24.07
N SER A 82 6.08 0.40 -23.33
CA SER A 82 6.28 -1.03 -23.12
C SER A 82 5.66 -1.56 -21.84
N LEU A 83 4.91 -0.74 -21.09
CA LEU A 83 4.42 -1.10 -19.77
C LEU A 83 2.90 -1.25 -19.77
N GLU A 84 2.42 -2.34 -19.18
CA GLU A 84 1.00 -2.64 -19.00
C GLU A 84 0.61 -2.53 -17.53
N LEU A 85 -0.46 -1.80 -17.25
CA LEU A 85 -1.06 -1.74 -15.93
C LEU A 85 -1.99 -2.95 -15.73
N LYS A 86 -1.78 -3.68 -14.65
CA LYS A 86 -2.65 -4.76 -14.18
C LYS A 86 -3.08 -4.47 -12.74
N GLU A 87 -4.28 -4.90 -12.39
CA GLU A 87 -4.76 -4.86 -11.02
C GLU A 87 -4.95 -6.28 -10.50
N VAL A 88 -4.29 -6.60 -9.41
CA VAL A 88 -4.33 -7.92 -8.76
C VAL A 88 -4.47 -7.72 -7.26
N GLU A 89 -5.54 -8.24 -6.67
CA GLU A 89 -5.79 -8.19 -5.22
C GLU A 89 -5.68 -6.77 -4.63
N GLY A 90 -6.25 -5.77 -5.30
CA GLY A 90 -6.23 -4.37 -4.88
C GLY A 90 -4.87 -3.67 -4.98
N LYS A 91 -3.87 -4.34 -5.58
CA LYS A 91 -2.56 -3.75 -5.90
C LYS A 91 -2.48 -3.44 -7.39
N LYS A 92 -1.86 -2.33 -7.73
CA LYS A 92 -1.57 -1.98 -9.11
C LYS A 92 -0.17 -2.44 -9.47
N LEU A 93 -0.09 -3.30 -10.47
CA LEU A 93 1.14 -3.83 -11.01
C LEU A 93 1.41 -3.18 -12.35
N ILE A 94 2.64 -2.74 -12.58
CA ILE A 94 3.10 -2.37 -13.91
C ILE A 94 4.09 -3.43 -14.39
N VAL A 95 3.77 -4.04 -15.51
CA VAL A 95 4.51 -5.15 -16.11
C VAL A 95 5.09 -4.71 -17.44
N ASP A 96 6.36 -4.99 -17.66
CA ASP A 96 6.98 -4.81 -18.98
C ASP A 96 6.42 -5.88 -19.94
N SER A 97 5.69 -5.43 -20.96
CA SER A 97 5.04 -6.30 -21.94
C SER A 97 6.00 -7.12 -22.79
N LYS A 98 7.27 -6.69 -22.91
CA LYS A 98 8.30 -7.39 -23.68
C LYS A 98 8.94 -8.53 -22.90
N THR A 99 9.18 -8.32 -21.62
CA THR A 99 9.90 -9.27 -20.76
C THR A 99 8.96 -10.04 -19.82
N GLY A 100 7.74 -9.55 -19.61
CA GLY A 100 6.81 -10.07 -18.60
C GLY A 100 7.23 -9.72 -17.16
N LYS A 101 8.33 -8.98 -16.95
CA LYS A 101 8.83 -8.63 -15.63
C LYS A 101 7.94 -7.56 -15.00
N THR A 102 7.52 -7.77 -13.75
CA THR A 102 6.83 -6.74 -12.98
C THR A 102 7.82 -5.67 -12.54
N MET A 103 7.58 -4.43 -12.94
CA MET A 103 8.44 -3.29 -12.66
C MET A 103 7.95 -2.42 -11.52
N LEU A 104 6.66 -2.49 -11.18
CA LEU A 104 6.06 -1.77 -10.05
C LEU A 104 5.02 -2.62 -9.37
N VAL A 105 5.06 -2.64 -8.04
CA VAL A 105 3.91 -2.97 -7.19
C VAL A 105 3.55 -1.72 -6.40
N TRP A 106 2.42 -1.13 -6.71
CA TRP A 106 1.89 0.02 -5.99
C TRP A 106 0.66 -0.39 -5.17
N SER A 107 0.60 0.06 -3.94
CA SER A 107 -0.59 -0.09 -3.10
C SER A 107 -0.72 1.07 -2.13
N SER A 108 -1.95 1.50 -1.87
CA SER A 108 -2.24 2.47 -0.80
C SER A 108 -2.05 1.88 0.59
N ASN A 109 -1.99 0.54 0.70
CA ASN A 109 -1.81 -0.17 1.96
C ASN A 109 -1.15 -1.53 1.73
N PHE A 110 0.02 -1.74 2.33
CA PHE A 110 0.77 -3.00 2.26
C PHE A 110 0.50 -3.96 3.43
N SER A 111 -0.32 -3.58 4.42
CA SER A 111 -0.65 -4.50 5.51
C SER A 111 -1.33 -5.76 4.97
N VAL A 112 -0.77 -6.92 5.25
CA VAL A 112 -1.38 -8.22 4.90
C VAL A 112 -2.79 -8.32 5.47
N GLY A 113 -2.97 -7.93 6.75
CA GLY A 113 -4.28 -7.95 7.40
C GLY A 113 -5.30 -7.04 6.72
N VAL A 114 -4.91 -5.83 6.31
CA VAL A 114 -5.80 -4.91 5.56
C VAL A 114 -6.14 -5.46 4.18
N ASN A 115 -5.19 -6.07 3.48
CA ASN A 115 -5.48 -6.67 2.17
C ASN A 115 -6.46 -7.85 2.29
N ILE A 116 -6.29 -8.73 3.30
CA ILE A 116 -7.27 -9.78 3.59
C ILE A 116 -8.63 -9.18 3.97
N PHE A 117 -8.64 -8.11 4.75
CA PHE A 117 -9.85 -7.40 5.13
C PHE A 117 -10.58 -6.81 3.91
N PHE A 118 -9.86 -6.27 2.92
CA PHE A 118 -10.42 -5.84 1.64
C PHE A 118 -11.09 -6.99 0.87
N GLU A 119 -10.45 -8.15 0.77
CA GLU A 119 -11.04 -9.31 0.09
C GLU A 119 -12.28 -9.84 0.83
N MET A 120 -12.25 -9.87 2.17
CA MET A 120 -13.41 -10.22 2.98
C MET A 120 -14.56 -9.22 2.75
N ASN A 121 -14.26 -7.92 2.74
CA ASN A 121 -15.26 -6.87 2.50
C ASN A 121 -15.90 -7.00 1.11
N LYS A 122 -15.09 -7.21 0.09
CA LYS A 122 -15.55 -7.40 -1.29
C LYS A 122 -16.48 -8.61 -1.41
N TRP A 123 -16.05 -9.75 -0.85
CA TRP A 123 -16.88 -10.95 -0.83
C TRP A 123 -18.19 -10.73 -0.08
N LEU A 124 -18.13 -10.11 1.10
CA LEU A 124 -19.32 -9.83 1.92
C LEU A 124 -20.27 -8.88 1.19
N ALA A 125 -19.75 -7.81 0.58
CA ALA A 125 -20.55 -6.86 -0.20
C ALA A 125 -21.28 -7.54 -1.37
N GLU A 126 -20.61 -8.49 -2.05
CA GLU A 126 -21.24 -9.28 -3.11
C GLU A 126 -22.42 -10.12 -2.58
N GLN A 127 -22.27 -10.76 -1.41
CA GLN A 127 -23.37 -11.52 -0.80
C GLN A 127 -24.52 -10.58 -0.38
N MET A 128 -24.19 -9.45 0.24
CA MET A 128 -25.15 -8.47 0.76
C MET A 128 -25.88 -7.68 -0.33
N SER A 129 -25.30 -7.55 -1.52
CA SER A 129 -25.97 -6.89 -2.66
C SER A 129 -27.33 -7.52 -3.02
N ARG A 130 -27.57 -8.76 -2.60
CA ARG A 130 -28.81 -9.52 -2.80
C ARG A 130 -29.76 -9.48 -1.59
N GLN A 131 -29.41 -8.72 -0.57
CA GLN A 131 -30.11 -8.67 0.72
C GLN A 131 -30.51 -7.21 1.05
N PRO A 132 -31.60 -6.70 0.44
CA PRO A 132 -31.96 -5.28 0.52
C PRO A 132 -32.35 -4.81 1.93
N GLN A 133 -32.61 -5.75 2.87
CA GLN A 133 -32.93 -5.43 4.26
C GLN A 133 -31.70 -4.98 5.08
N TYR A 134 -30.47 -5.22 4.59
CA TYR A 134 -29.25 -4.79 5.29
C TYR A 134 -28.78 -3.43 4.77
N THR A 135 -28.41 -2.58 5.71
CA THR A 135 -27.83 -1.26 5.43
C THR A 135 -26.36 -1.24 5.81
N PRO A 136 -25.44 -0.93 4.88
CA PRO A 136 -24.01 -0.84 5.19
C PRO A 136 -23.63 0.48 5.86
N SER A 137 -22.67 0.42 6.76
CA SER A 137 -21.98 1.59 7.31
C SER A 137 -20.51 1.27 7.61
N ILE A 138 -19.67 2.29 7.64
CA ILE A 138 -18.25 2.18 7.93
C ILE A 138 -17.90 3.12 9.06
N THR A 139 -17.14 2.64 10.04
CA THR A 139 -16.51 3.48 11.07
C THR A 139 -14.99 3.31 10.98
N GLU A 140 -14.24 4.42 10.94
CA GLU A 140 -12.79 4.40 11.00
C GLU A 140 -12.27 5.28 12.12
N THR A 141 -11.29 4.76 12.88
CA THR A 141 -10.64 5.49 13.97
C THR A 141 -9.14 5.57 13.74
N HIS A 142 -8.57 6.77 13.81
CA HIS A 142 -7.13 7.02 13.70
C HIS A 142 -6.67 8.05 14.72
N HIS A 143 -5.35 8.19 14.85
CA HIS A 143 -4.71 9.19 15.71
C HIS A 143 -5.11 10.63 15.31
N ILE A 144 -5.00 11.55 16.25
CA ILE A 144 -5.41 12.96 16.09
C ILE A 144 -4.64 13.71 14.99
N HIS A 145 -3.43 13.24 14.63
CA HIS A 145 -2.58 13.85 13.61
C HIS A 145 -2.92 13.44 12.17
N LYS A 146 -3.88 12.50 11.97
CA LYS A 146 -4.29 12.09 10.63
C LYS A 146 -5.21 13.12 9.98
N LEU A 147 -4.73 13.73 8.90
CA LEU A 147 -5.39 14.87 8.26
C LEU A 147 -6.54 14.46 7.33
N ASP A 148 -6.38 13.35 6.59
CA ASP A 148 -7.39 12.87 5.65
C ASP A 148 -8.59 12.26 6.37
N LYS A 149 -9.79 12.71 6.01
CA LYS A 149 -11.11 12.21 6.44
C LYS A 149 -12.04 12.10 5.22
N PRO A 150 -12.58 10.90 4.92
CA PRO A 150 -12.21 9.60 5.46
C PRO A 150 -10.81 9.17 5.02
N SER A 151 -10.26 8.15 5.72
CA SER A 151 -8.97 7.53 5.36
C SER A 151 -9.02 6.84 3.99
N GLY A 152 -7.86 6.67 3.34
CA GLY A 152 -7.76 5.94 2.08
C GLY A 152 -8.34 4.51 2.18
N THR A 153 -8.08 3.81 3.28
CA THR A 153 -8.65 2.47 3.55
C THR A 153 -10.18 2.50 3.62
N ALA A 154 -10.76 3.47 4.32
CA ALA A 154 -12.22 3.59 4.42
C ALA A 154 -12.87 3.90 3.06
N LYS A 155 -12.21 4.71 2.22
CA LYS A 155 -12.67 4.99 0.85
C LYS A 155 -12.66 3.72 -0.01
N THR A 156 -11.59 2.94 0.04
CA THR A 156 -11.50 1.66 -0.69
C THR A 156 -12.59 0.68 -0.23
N LEU A 157 -12.86 0.59 1.08
CA LEU A 157 -13.93 -0.26 1.60
C LEU A 157 -15.32 0.18 1.07
N ALA A 158 -15.59 1.49 1.04
CA ALA A 158 -16.84 2.02 0.51
C ALA A 158 -16.99 1.79 -1.01
N GLU A 159 -15.91 1.98 -1.77
CA GLU A 159 -15.88 1.68 -3.20
C GLU A 159 -16.20 0.21 -3.49
N GLN A 160 -15.68 -0.72 -2.68
CA GLN A 160 -15.95 -2.15 -2.82
C GLN A 160 -17.41 -2.53 -2.50
N ILE A 161 -18.07 -1.81 -1.59
CA ILE A 161 -19.49 -2.01 -1.29
C ILE A 161 -20.36 -1.61 -2.49
N GLY A 162 -19.96 -0.60 -3.26
CA GLY A 162 -20.56 -0.26 -4.54
C GLY A 162 -21.93 0.46 -4.45
N THR A 163 -22.38 0.82 -3.25
CA THR A 163 -23.56 1.64 -2.97
C THR A 163 -23.18 2.83 -2.12
N GLU A 164 -24.08 3.78 -1.93
CA GLU A 164 -23.85 4.87 -0.98
C GLU A 164 -23.72 4.32 0.45
N VAL A 165 -22.59 4.63 1.10
CA VAL A 165 -22.24 4.14 2.44
C VAL A 165 -21.88 5.32 3.34
N ALA A 166 -22.51 5.40 4.50
CA ALA A 166 -22.11 6.35 5.53
C ALA A 166 -20.76 5.98 6.12
N ILE A 167 -19.83 6.93 6.15
CA ILE A 167 -18.49 6.75 6.75
C ILE A 167 -18.35 7.70 7.93
N GLU A 168 -18.24 7.15 9.13
CA GLU A 168 -17.88 7.88 10.33
C GLU A 168 -16.36 7.85 10.52
N SER A 169 -15.74 9.04 10.63
CA SER A 169 -14.29 9.18 10.85
C SER A 169 -14.00 9.75 12.22
N ILE A 170 -13.45 8.93 13.09
CA ILE A 170 -13.06 9.27 14.46
C ILE A 170 -11.56 9.58 14.52
N ARG A 171 -11.17 10.61 15.27
CA ARG A 171 -9.77 10.95 15.56
C ARG A 171 -9.58 10.95 17.06
N GLU A 172 -8.77 10.00 17.55
CA GLU A 172 -8.63 9.72 18.97
C GLU A 172 -7.20 9.29 19.32
N GLY A 173 -6.59 9.96 20.27
CA GLY A 173 -5.28 9.61 20.84
C GLY A 173 -4.22 9.29 19.75
N GLU A 174 -3.53 8.18 19.95
CA GLU A 174 -2.49 7.65 19.05
C GLU A 174 -2.94 6.34 18.35
N VAL A 175 -4.24 6.15 18.13
CA VAL A 175 -4.80 4.94 17.49
C VAL A 175 -4.16 4.75 16.11
N PRO A 176 -3.46 3.62 15.85
CA PRO A 176 -2.77 3.40 14.57
C PRO A 176 -3.69 3.26 13.36
N GLY A 177 -4.91 2.79 13.61
CA GLY A 177 -5.96 2.63 12.62
C GLY A 177 -6.86 1.45 12.94
N THR A 178 -8.15 1.72 13.09
CA THR A 178 -9.23 0.71 13.20
C THR A 178 -10.23 0.98 12.10
N HIS A 179 -10.68 -0.06 11.42
CA HIS A 179 -11.72 0.02 10.39
C HIS A 179 -12.76 -1.06 10.67
N GLU A 180 -13.99 -0.64 10.70
CA GLU A 180 -15.16 -1.50 10.90
C GLU A 180 -16.12 -1.31 9.74
N VAL A 181 -16.59 -2.40 9.17
CA VAL A 181 -17.69 -2.45 8.22
C VAL A 181 -18.84 -3.19 8.88
N LYS A 182 -19.97 -2.52 8.98
CA LYS A 182 -21.20 -3.05 9.57
C LYS A 182 -22.28 -3.16 8.51
N TRP A 183 -22.99 -4.28 8.50
CA TRP A 183 -24.23 -4.52 7.77
C TRP A 183 -25.34 -4.78 8.79
N ASP A 184 -26.32 -3.91 8.84
CA ASP A 184 -27.35 -3.85 9.89
C ASP A 184 -28.74 -4.09 9.31
N SER A 185 -29.55 -4.91 9.97
CA SER A 185 -30.96 -5.16 9.67
C SER A 185 -31.79 -5.09 10.95
N GLU A 186 -33.10 -5.28 10.88
CA GLU A 186 -33.99 -5.39 12.05
C GLU A 186 -33.75 -6.70 12.82
N GLU A 187 -33.27 -7.76 12.13
CA GLU A 187 -33.14 -9.10 12.68
C GLU A 187 -31.76 -9.33 13.31
N ASP A 188 -30.70 -8.87 12.65
CA ASP A 188 -29.32 -9.08 13.08
C ASP A 188 -28.34 -8.09 12.47
N THR A 189 -27.09 -8.17 12.90
CA THR A 189 -26.00 -7.31 12.44
C THR A 189 -24.78 -8.18 12.15
N ILE A 190 -24.13 -7.94 10.99
CA ILE A 190 -22.83 -8.51 10.67
C ILE A 190 -21.78 -7.42 10.76
N ILE A 191 -20.70 -7.67 11.48
CA ILE A 191 -19.58 -6.75 11.64
C ILE A 191 -18.27 -7.45 11.27
N ILE A 192 -17.48 -6.84 10.41
CA ILE A 192 -16.09 -7.21 10.20
C ILE A 192 -15.20 -6.05 10.62
N THR A 193 -14.12 -6.33 11.35
CA THR A 193 -13.25 -5.31 11.92
C THR A 193 -11.77 -5.65 11.72
N HIS A 194 -10.99 -4.65 11.30
CA HIS A 194 -9.52 -4.70 11.29
C HIS A 194 -8.96 -3.68 12.26
N ILE A 195 -8.07 -4.11 13.17
CA ILE A 195 -7.39 -3.28 14.15
C ILE A 195 -5.89 -3.35 13.93
N ALA A 196 -5.28 -2.26 13.49
CA ALA A 196 -3.83 -2.15 13.40
C ALA A 196 -3.22 -1.98 14.81
N LYS A 197 -2.19 -2.76 15.12
CA LYS A 197 -1.45 -2.64 16.40
C LYS A 197 -0.23 -1.70 16.29
N GLY A 198 0.07 -1.20 15.10
CA GLY A 198 1.19 -0.32 14.81
C GLY A 198 1.56 -0.33 13.33
N ARG A 199 2.64 0.37 12.99
CA ARG A 199 3.09 0.52 11.59
C ARG A 199 3.90 -0.66 11.07
N ARG A 200 4.34 -1.59 11.92
CA ARG A 200 5.19 -2.74 11.54
C ARG A 200 4.53 -3.63 10.48
N GLY A 201 3.19 -3.80 10.52
CA GLY A 201 2.44 -4.60 9.55
C GLY A 201 2.54 -4.06 8.12
N PHE A 202 2.55 -2.74 7.95
CA PHE A 202 2.72 -2.10 6.64
C PHE A 202 4.14 -2.31 6.09
N ALA A 203 5.15 -2.14 6.94
CA ALA A 203 6.55 -2.34 6.58
C ALA A 203 6.83 -3.81 6.21
N LEU A 204 6.28 -4.77 6.97
CA LEU A 204 6.37 -6.20 6.66
C LEU A 204 5.74 -6.50 5.30
N GLY A 205 4.56 -6.00 5.02
CA GLY A 205 3.88 -6.23 3.76
C GLY A 205 4.65 -5.66 2.55
N ALA A 206 5.33 -4.51 2.72
CA ALA A 206 6.19 -3.97 1.68
C ALA A 206 7.40 -4.88 1.38
N VAL A 207 8.03 -5.44 2.42
CA VAL A 207 9.12 -6.42 2.26
C VAL A 207 8.61 -7.70 1.59
N LEU A 208 7.44 -8.22 1.99
CA LEU A 208 6.84 -9.39 1.34
C LEU A 208 6.50 -9.13 -0.14
N ALA A 209 6.07 -7.92 -0.47
CA ALA A 209 5.85 -7.54 -1.87
C ALA A 209 7.16 -7.49 -2.67
N ALA A 210 8.26 -7.00 -2.06
CA ALA A 210 9.58 -7.01 -2.68
C ALA A 210 10.09 -8.44 -2.93
N GLU A 211 9.92 -9.34 -1.96
CA GLU A 211 10.24 -10.78 -2.14
C GLU A 211 9.44 -11.42 -3.28
N ALA A 212 8.17 -11.04 -3.45
CA ALA A 212 7.34 -11.57 -4.51
C ALA A 212 7.74 -11.06 -5.90
N LEU A 213 8.35 -9.87 -6.00
CA LEU A 213 8.89 -9.33 -7.25
C LEU A 213 10.14 -10.05 -7.74
N ASN A 214 10.90 -10.65 -6.84
CA ASN A 214 12.18 -11.30 -7.14
C ASN A 214 12.06 -12.81 -7.38
N ARG A 215 10.83 -13.33 -7.45
CA ARG A 215 10.53 -14.74 -7.80
C ARG A 215 10.20 -14.90 -9.26
#